data_39a453a7fa0bb3ad7bccf97b5795d536
#
_entry.id   39a453a7fa0bb3ad7bccf97b5795d536
#
_cell.length_a   1.000
_cell.length_b   1.000
_cell.length_c   1.000
_cell.angle_alpha   90.00
_cell.angle_beta   90.00
_cell.angle_gamma   90.00
#
_symmetry.space_group_name_H-M   'P 1'
#
loop_
_entity.id
_entity.type
_entity.pdbx_description
1 polymer ?
#
loop_
_entity_poly.entity_id
_entity_poly.type
_entity_poly.pdbx_seq_one_letter_code
_entity_poly.pdbx_strand_id
1 'polypeptide(L)'
;MTTSPRRTLPWRHPARVAALEAALVERILVIDGAMGTMIQRHELQEADYRGERFAEGYDALFAPDGHAHGAGCGCEGYDQRGNNDLLTLTRPDLIRDIHAAYLAAGADLVETNTFNSTSVSLADYRLQHLVGELNRESARLAREACDAAEASDPGRPRFVIGVLGPTSRTASLSPDVNRPGFRAISFDQLRDAYREAIDGLIDGGADVLMVETVFDTLNAKAALFAVEEAFEARGARLPVMVSGTITDASGRTLSGQTAEAFWYSLRHSQPLSIGLNCALGAKDLRAHVDVLSRVADAFISTHPNAGLPNAFGGYDETPEDMAGTLREFAEAGLLNLVGGCCGTTPEHIAAIAEAVRGATPRKVPHLEEVA
;
A
#
# COMPACT_ATOMS: atom_id res chain seq x y z
N MET A 1 34.03 -6.48 -4.62
CA MET A 1 32.61 -6.13 -4.46
C MET A 1 31.89 -6.49 -5.76
N THR A 2 31.17 -7.58 -5.80
CA THR A 2 30.29 -7.90 -6.93
C THR A 2 29.02 -7.07 -6.78
N THR A 3 28.93 -5.96 -7.51
CA THR A 3 27.70 -5.20 -7.63
C THR A 3 26.59 -6.14 -8.10
N SER A 4 25.55 -6.28 -7.30
CA SER A 4 24.36 -7.05 -7.71
C SER A 4 23.90 -6.54 -9.08
N PRO A 5 23.61 -7.39 -10.08
CA PRO A 5 23.17 -6.98 -11.40
C PRO A 5 21.94 -6.04 -11.36
N ARG A 6 21.15 -6.10 -10.29
CA ARG A 6 19.95 -5.28 -10.04
C ARG A 6 20.24 -3.77 -9.93
N ARG A 7 21.41 -3.37 -9.40
CA ARG A 7 21.83 -1.96 -9.33
C ARG A 7 22.16 -1.36 -10.70
N THR A 8 22.27 -2.16 -11.75
CA THR A 8 22.65 -1.71 -13.10
C THR A 8 21.48 -1.34 -13.99
N LEU A 9 20.23 -1.73 -13.63
CA LEU A 9 19.07 -1.36 -14.44
C LEU A 9 18.78 0.14 -14.32
N PRO A 10 18.53 0.84 -15.45
CA PRO A 10 18.19 2.26 -15.44
C PRO A 10 16.80 2.47 -14.79
N TRP A 11 16.62 3.67 -14.25
CA TRP A 11 15.29 4.11 -13.83
C TRP A 11 14.35 4.22 -15.04
N ARG A 12 13.11 3.73 -14.92
CA ARG A 12 12.09 3.86 -15.96
C ARG A 12 11.78 5.34 -16.24
N HIS A 13 11.74 6.15 -15.19
CA HIS A 13 11.44 7.59 -15.25
C HIS A 13 12.50 8.39 -14.49
N PRO A 14 13.73 8.55 -15.04
CA PRO A 14 14.87 9.15 -14.31
C PRO A 14 14.58 10.52 -13.73
N ALA A 15 13.87 11.38 -14.47
CA ALA A 15 13.55 12.73 -14.01
C ALA A 15 12.59 12.73 -12.80
N ARG A 16 11.62 11.83 -12.78
CA ARG A 16 10.68 11.69 -11.65
C ARG A 16 11.36 11.13 -10.41
N VAL A 17 12.26 10.17 -10.58
CA VAL A 17 13.06 9.63 -9.47
C VAL A 17 13.96 10.71 -8.89
N ALA A 18 14.66 11.47 -9.73
CA ALA A 18 15.48 12.58 -9.25
C ALA A 18 14.66 13.65 -8.50
N ALA A 19 13.44 13.96 -8.97
CA ALA A 19 12.54 14.87 -8.28
C ALA A 19 12.07 14.32 -6.93
N LEU A 20 11.76 13.02 -6.84
CA LEU A 20 11.37 12.35 -5.59
C LEU A 20 12.52 12.37 -4.59
N GLU A 21 13.73 11.99 -5.01
CA GLU A 21 14.91 11.96 -4.14
C GLU A 21 15.27 13.37 -3.65
N ALA A 22 15.20 14.38 -4.50
CA ALA A 22 15.44 15.77 -4.11
C ALA A 22 14.43 16.24 -3.07
N ALA A 23 13.13 15.94 -3.27
CA ALA A 23 12.08 16.30 -2.33
C ALA A 23 12.24 15.61 -0.98
N LEU A 24 12.64 14.32 -0.95
CA LEU A 24 12.89 13.55 0.27
C LEU A 24 14.08 14.08 1.10
N VAL A 25 15.03 14.72 0.46
CA VAL A 25 16.15 15.38 1.15
C VAL A 25 15.76 16.76 1.67
N GLU A 26 14.89 17.47 0.96
CA GLU A 26 14.50 18.84 1.27
C GLU A 26 13.46 18.90 2.41
N ARG A 27 12.47 18.01 2.40
CA ARG A 27 11.33 18.04 3.33
C ARG A 27 10.76 16.66 3.60
N ILE A 28 9.99 16.55 4.68
CA ILE A 28 9.16 15.36 4.93
C ILE A 28 8.02 15.35 3.90
N LEU A 29 7.87 14.24 3.17
CA LEU A 29 6.82 14.07 2.18
C LEU A 29 5.56 13.47 2.82
N VAL A 30 4.41 13.87 2.29
CA VAL A 30 3.10 13.42 2.79
C VAL A 30 2.52 12.39 1.83
N ILE A 31 2.27 11.18 2.34
CA ILE A 31 1.48 10.14 1.70
C ILE A 31 0.01 10.45 1.98
N ASP A 32 -0.90 10.01 1.13
CA ASP A 32 -2.34 10.19 1.31
C ASP A 32 -2.91 9.39 2.50
N GLY A 33 -4.21 9.27 2.56
CA GLY A 33 -4.93 8.58 3.62
C GLY A 33 -5.80 7.43 3.09
N ALA A 34 -6.66 6.92 3.96
CA ALA A 34 -7.42 5.72 3.73
C ALA A 34 -8.45 5.83 2.58
N MET A 35 -8.17 5.20 1.45
CA MET A 35 -9.12 5.03 0.35
C MET A 35 -10.41 4.36 0.83
N GLY A 36 -10.30 3.26 1.57
CA GLY A 36 -11.45 2.52 2.10
C GLY A 36 -12.36 3.34 3.02
N THR A 37 -11.79 4.18 3.89
CA THR A 37 -12.55 5.09 4.77
C THR A 37 -13.37 6.09 3.94
N MET A 38 -12.79 6.63 2.88
CA MET A 38 -13.48 7.57 2.00
C MET A 38 -14.60 6.89 1.21
N ILE A 39 -14.37 5.68 0.70
CA ILE A 39 -15.39 4.88 0.02
C ILE A 39 -16.57 4.58 0.95
N GLN A 40 -16.30 4.17 2.21
CA GLN A 40 -17.34 3.84 3.19
C GLN A 40 -18.31 5.00 3.45
N ARG A 41 -17.86 6.26 3.36
CA ARG A 41 -18.72 7.44 3.53
C ARG A 41 -19.82 7.56 2.48
N HIS A 42 -19.69 6.88 1.35
CA HIS A 42 -20.69 6.88 0.28
C HIS A 42 -21.79 5.82 0.47
N GLU A 43 -21.68 4.95 1.50
CA GLU A 43 -22.67 3.91 1.85
C GLU A 43 -23.12 3.06 0.64
N LEU A 44 -22.17 2.75 -0.25
CA LEU A 44 -22.41 2.05 -1.51
C LEU A 44 -23.06 0.68 -1.30
N GLN A 45 -23.99 0.33 -2.20
CA GLN A 45 -24.69 -0.94 -2.20
C GLN A 45 -24.12 -1.87 -3.28
N GLU A 46 -24.55 -3.14 -3.29
CA GLU A 46 -24.09 -4.16 -4.25
C GLU A 46 -24.17 -3.66 -5.71
N ALA A 47 -25.27 -2.98 -6.07
CA ALA A 47 -25.45 -2.44 -7.41
C ALA A 47 -24.40 -1.39 -7.79
N ASP A 48 -23.93 -0.58 -6.82
CA ASP A 48 -22.89 0.42 -7.04
C ASP A 48 -21.53 -0.23 -7.32
N TYR A 49 -21.22 -1.31 -6.57
CA TYR A 49 -19.99 -2.09 -6.79
C TYR A 49 -19.98 -2.79 -8.13
N ARG A 50 -21.12 -3.34 -8.57
CA ARG A 50 -21.24 -3.99 -9.88
C ARG A 50 -21.23 -2.99 -11.04
N GLY A 51 -21.83 -1.82 -10.86
CA GLY A 51 -22.04 -0.85 -11.93
C GLY A 51 -22.76 -1.48 -13.11
N GLU A 52 -22.75 -0.81 -14.26
CA GLU A 52 -23.36 -1.34 -15.50
C GLU A 52 -22.62 -2.57 -16.04
N ARG A 53 -21.30 -2.58 -15.87
CA ARG A 53 -20.43 -3.61 -16.46
C ARG A 53 -20.69 -5.02 -15.92
N PHE A 54 -21.06 -5.15 -14.66
CA PHE A 54 -21.27 -6.43 -13.97
C PHE A 54 -22.72 -6.60 -13.47
N ALA A 55 -23.65 -5.79 -14.00
CA ALA A 55 -25.06 -5.79 -13.56
C ALA A 55 -25.80 -7.08 -13.92
N GLU A 56 -25.57 -7.61 -15.12
CA GLU A 56 -26.25 -8.79 -15.64
C GLU A 56 -25.25 -9.83 -16.15
N GLY A 57 -25.64 -11.11 -16.06
CA GLY A 57 -24.83 -12.21 -16.59
C GLY A 57 -23.58 -12.57 -15.78
N TYR A 58 -23.26 -11.81 -14.73
CA TYR A 58 -22.12 -12.05 -13.87
C TYR A 58 -22.20 -13.42 -13.21
N ASP A 59 -23.38 -13.76 -12.67
CA ASP A 59 -23.62 -15.06 -12.02
C ASP A 59 -23.53 -16.24 -13.02
N ALA A 60 -23.92 -16.04 -14.27
CA ALA A 60 -23.83 -17.04 -15.33
C ALA A 60 -22.38 -17.29 -15.81
N LEU A 61 -21.54 -16.24 -15.82
CA LEU A 61 -20.12 -16.34 -16.18
C LEU A 61 -19.30 -17.10 -15.13
N PHE A 62 -19.76 -17.10 -13.88
CA PHE A 62 -18.99 -17.60 -12.74
C PHE A 62 -19.65 -18.76 -11.99
N ALA A 63 -20.84 -19.24 -12.40
CA ALA A 63 -21.41 -20.48 -11.89
C ALA A 63 -20.70 -21.67 -12.54
N PRO A 64 -19.84 -22.44 -11.81
CA PRO A 64 -19.09 -23.53 -12.43
C PRO A 64 -19.97 -24.63 -13.01
N ASP A 65 -21.23 -24.72 -12.58
CA ASP A 65 -22.11 -25.86 -12.78
C ASP A 65 -23.43 -25.54 -13.49
N GLY A 66 -23.63 -24.31 -13.97
CA GLY A 66 -24.80 -23.93 -14.78
C GLY A 66 -26.17 -24.02 -14.06
N HIS A 67 -26.19 -24.01 -12.71
CA HIS A 67 -27.46 -24.01 -11.99
C HIS A 67 -27.94 -22.59 -11.68
N ALA A 68 -29.24 -22.39 -11.80
CA ALA A 68 -29.88 -21.13 -11.47
C ALA A 68 -29.82 -20.87 -9.96
N HIS A 69 -29.40 -19.65 -9.59
CA HIS A 69 -29.37 -19.21 -8.21
C HIS A 69 -30.80 -19.10 -7.66
N GLY A 70 -31.08 -19.83 -6.58
CA GLY A 70 -32.32 -19.77 -5.82
C GLY A 70 -32.05 -19.62 -4.33
N ALA A 71 -33.00 -19.16 -3.55
CA ALA A 71 -32.89 -19.04 -2.11
C ALA A 71 -32.40 -20.37 -1.50
N GLY A 72 -31.18 -20.38 -0.94
CA GLY A 72 -30.57 -21.56 -0.30
C GLY A 72 -29.54 -22.32 -1.13
N CYS A 73 -29.08 -21.80 -2.29
CA CYS A 73 -28.05 -22.46 -3.10
C CYS A 73 -26.62 -22.41 -2.52
N GLY A 74 -26.41 -21.75 -1.38
CA GLY A 74 -25.06 -21.57 -0.80
C GLY A 74 -24.12 -20.68 -1.63
N CYS A 75 -24.68 -19.96 -2.61
CA CYS A 75 -23.94 -19.06 -3.50
C CYS A 75 -23.75 -17.65 -2.92
N GLU A 76 -23.94 -17.49 -1.62
CA GLU A 76 -23.90 -16.20 -0.90
C GLU A 76 -22.53 -15.50 -0.93
N GLY A 77 -21.53 -16.08 -1.60
CA GLY A 77 -20.16 -15.60 -1.65
C GLY A 77 -19.77 -14.76 -2.89
N TYR A 78 -20.73 -14.32 -3.71
CA TYR A 78 -20.40 -13.56 -4.95
C TYR A 78 -20.81 -12.10 -4.91
N ASP A 79 -21.28 -11.61 -3.79
CA ASP A 79 -21.51 -10.20 -3.59
C ASP A 79 -20.19 -9.44 -3.76
N GLN A 80 -20.26 -8.35 -4.54
CA GLN A 80 -19.11 -7.47 -4.75
C GLN A 80 -19.05 -6.35 -3.71
N ARG A 81 -20.05 -6.23 -2.86
CA ARG A 81 -20.07 -5.25 -1.78
C ARG A 81 -18.88 -5.45 -0.87
N GLY A 82 -18.07 -4.40 -0.72
CA GLY A 82 -16.81 -4.44 0.03
C GLY A 82 -15.58 -4.71 -0.84
N ASN A 83 -15.72 -5.07 -2.11
CA ASN A 83 -14.62 -5.13 -3.07
C ASN A 83 -14.28 -3.72 -3.57
N ASN A 84 -13.61 -2.93 -2.74
CA ASN A 84 -13.32 -1.52 -3.01
C ASN A 84 -12.47 -1.34 -4.27
N ASP A 85 -11.60 -2.28 -4.57
CA ASP A 85 -10.69 -2.22 -5.72
C ASP A 85 -11.49 -2.24 -7.04
N LEU A 86 -12.63 -2.96 -7.07
CA LEU A 86 -13.51 -3.03 -8.23
C LEU A 86 -14.09 -1.67 -8.64
N LEU A 87 -14.23 -0.74 -7.68
CA LEU A 87 -14.74 0.62 -7.93
C LEU A 87 -13.83 1.41 -8.89
N THR A 88 -12.57 1.02 -9.03
CA THR A 88 -11.68 1.53 -10.08
C THR A 88 -12.30 1.41 -11.48
N LEU A 89 -13.02 0.32 -11.75
CA LEU A 89 -13.65 0.05 -13.04
C LEU A 89 -15.13 0.48 -13.10
N THR A 90 -15.83 0.43 -11.98
CA THR A 90 -17.29 0.68 -11.95
C THR A 90 -17.63 2.10 -11.52
N ARG A 91 -16.78 2.74 -10.71
CA ARG A 91 -16.95 4.12 -10.24
C ARG A 91 -15.61 4.89 -10.31
N PRO A 92 -14.99 4.98 -11.49
CA PRO A 92 -13.70 5.67 -11.66
C PRO A 92 -13.76 7.17 -11.28
N ASP A 93 -14.92 7.79 -11.40
CA ASP A 93 -15.22 9.14 -10.95
C ASP A 93 -14.95 9.28 -9.44
N LEU A 94 -15.54 8.39 -8.66
CA LEU A 94 -15.38 8.37 -7.20
C LEU A 94 -13.90 8.20 -6.77
N ILE A 95 -13.22 7.25 -7.38
CA ILE A 95 -11.80 7.00 -7.04
C ILE A 95 -10.93 8.21 -7.39
N ARG A 96 -11.15 8.83 -8.56
CA ARG A 96 -10.43 10.05 -8.95
C ARG A 96 -10.69 11.21 -7.98
N ASP A 97 -11.95 11.39 -7.57
CA ASP A 97 -12.35 12.46 -6.64
C ASP A 97 -11.69 12.29 -5.26
N ILE A 98 -11.55 11.04 -4.77
CA ILE A 98 -10.85 10.74 -3.52
C ILE A 98 -9.35 11.09 -3.65
N HIS A 99 -8.68 10.67 -4.74
CA HIS A 99 -7.29 11.06 -4.97
C HIS A 99 -7.13 12.58 -5.02
N ALA A 100 -8.01 13.28 -5.74
CA ALA A 100 -7.99 14.73 -5.82
C ALA A 100 -8.17 15.40 -4.46
N ALA A 101 -9.06 14.88 -3.60
CA ALA A 101 -9.26 15.39 -2.25
C ALA A 101 -8.00 15.26 -1.37
N TYR A 102 -7.30 14.13 -1.43
CA TYR A 102 -6.04 13.95 -0.70
C TYR A 102 -4.91 14.83 -1.23
N LEU A 103 -4.81 14.99 -2.55
CA LEU A 103 -3.83 15.90 -3.17
C LEU A 103 -4.08 17.35 -2.77
N ALA A 104 -5.36 17.78 -2.74
CA ALA A 104 -5.76 19.10 -2.27
C ALA A 104 -5.48 19.32 -0.78
N ALA A 105 -5.58 18.25 0.03
CA ALA A 105 -5.23 18.26 1.45
C ALA A 105 -3.71 18.34 1.70
N GLY A 106 -2.88 18.19 0.67
CA GLY A 106 -1.44 18.36 0.78
C GLY A 106 -0.63 17.08 0.62
N ALA A 107 -1.22 15.97 0.19
CA ALA A 107 -0.46 14.77 -0.15
C ALA A 107 0.51 15.03 -1.30
N ASP A 108 1.70 14.48 -1.20
CA ASP A 108 2.74 14.48 -2.25
C ASP A 108 2.73 13.17 -3.04
N LEU A 109 2.35 12.09 -2.38
CA LEU A 109 2.22 10.76 -2.95
C LEU A 109 0.80 10.26 -2.70
N VAL A 110 0.20 9.61 -3.71
CA VAL A 110 -1.10 8.95 -3.58
C VAL A 110 -0.98 7.46 -3.90
N GLU A 111 -1.64 6.66 -3.09
CA GLU A 111 -1.67 5.20 -3.21
C GLU A 111 -2.76 4.77 -4.19
N THR A 112 -2.45 3.81 -5.07
CA THR A 112 -3.46 3.24 -5.98
C THR A 112 -4.52 2.45 -5.20
N ASN A 113 -5.75 2.41 -5.71
CA ASN A 113 -6.84 1.61 -5.14
C ASN A 113 -6.68 0.11 -5.52
N THR A 114 -5.59 -0.52 -5.06
CA THR A 114 -5.18 -1.88 -5.46
C THR A 114 -4.76 -2.76 -4.28
N PHE A 115 -5.18 -2.43 -3.07
CA PHE A 115 -4.77 -3.15 -1.86
C PHE A 115 -5.03 -4.66 -1.92
N ASN A 116 -6.15 -5.08 -2.54
CA ASN A 116 -6.52 -6.49 -2.71
C ASN A 116 -6.47 -6.95 -4.18
N SER A 117 -5.83 -6.22 -5.08
CA SER A 117 -5.85 -6.49 -6.53
C SER A 117 -4.82 -7.53 -6.97
N THR A 118 -4.70 -8.63 -6.23
CA THR A 118 -3.96 -9.83 -6.65
C THR A 118 -4.92 -10.94 -7.03
N SER A 119 -4.48 -11.90 -7.87
CA SER A 119 -5.31 -13.05 -8.24
C SER A 119 -5.73 -13.90 -7.03
N VAL A 120 -4.93 -13.93 -5.97
CA VAL A 120 -5.22 -14.63 -4.72
C VAL A 120 -6.38 -13.98 -3.96
N SER A 121 -6.35 -12.65 -3.80
CA SER A 121 -7.40 -11.92 -3.07
C SER A 121 -8.67 -11.76 -3.90
N LEU A 122 -8.55 -11.47 -5.20
CA LEU A 122 -9.70 -11.34 -6.11
C LEU A 122 -10.42 -12.67 -6.37
N ALA A 123 -9.78 -13.81 -6.11
CA ALA A 123 -10.45 -15.11 -6.18
C ALA A 123 -11.61 -15.25 -5.19
N ASP A 124 -11.57 -14.54 -4.07
CA ASP A 124 -12.65 -14.50 -3.08
C ASP A 124 -13.93 -13.85 -3.66
N TYR A 125 -13.76 -13.00 -4.70
CA TYR A 125 -14.82 -12.35 -5.45
C TYR A 125 -15.00 -12.93 -6.86
N ARG A 126 -14.27 -13.99 -7.22
CA ARG A 126 -14.18 -14.58 -8.58
C ARG A 126 -13.76 -13.60 -9.68
N LEU A 127 -12.96 -12.60 -9.34
CA LEU A 127 -12.48 -11.57 -10.25
C LEU A 127 -10.97 -11.69 -10.56
N GLN A 128 -10.35 -12.83 -10.30
CA GLN A 128 -8.93 -13.04 -10.53
C GLN A 128 -8.46 -12.74 -11.96
N HIS A 129 -9.35 -12.79 -12.95
CA HIS A 129 -9.06 -12.46 -14.34
C HIS A 129 -8.95 -10.95 -14.62
N LEU A 130 -9.32 -10.10 -13.66
CA LEU A 130 -9.27 -8.64 -13.78
C LEU A 130 -8.00 -8.03 -13.20
N VAL A 131 -7.08 -8.81 -12.62
CA VAL A 131 -5.87 -8.32 -11.93
C VAL A 131 -5.12 -7.29 -12.77
N GLY A 132 -4.75 -7.65 -13.99
CA GLY A 132 -3.97 -6.76 -14.87
C GLY A 132 -4.72 -5.47 -15.22
N GLU A 133 -6.03 -5.56 -15.46
CA GLU A 133 -6.86 -4.40 -15.78
C GLU A 133 -7.04 -3.48 -14.55
N LEU A 134 -7.41 -4.03 -13.39
CA LEU A 134 -7.62 -3.28 -12.15
C LEU A 134 -6.37 -2.49 -11.76
N ASN A 135 -5.22 -3.14 -11.73
CA ASN A 135 -3.96 -2.50 -11.37
C ASN A 135 -3.57 -1.40 -12.35
N ARG A 136 -3.72 -1.64 -13.67
CA ARG A 136 -3.40 -0.65 -14.69
C ARG A 136 -4.32 0.58 -14.61
N GLU A 137 -5.63 0.36 -14.54
CA GLU A 137 -6.59 1.45 -14.49
C GLU A 137 -6.50 2.24 -13.18
N SER A 138 -6.23 1.58 -12.05
CA SER A 138 -6.04 2.27 -10.78
C SER A 138 -4.80 3.18 -10.80
N ALA A 139 -3.67 2.69 -11.31
CA ALA A 139 -2.48 3.53 -11.48
C ALA A 139 -2.73 4.69 -12.46
N ARG A 140 -3.48 4.46 -13.54
CA ARG A 140 -3.85 5.50 -14.49
C ARG A 140 -4.72 6.60 -13.86
N LEU A 141 -5.73 6.25 -13.06
CA LEU A 141 -6.58 7.21 -12.35
C LEU A 141 -5.79 8.05 -11.35
N ALA A 142 -4.91 7.40 -10.57
CA ALA A 142 -4.03 8.09 -9.65
C ALA A 142 -3.08 9.06 -10.39
N ARG A 143 -2.53 8.64 -11.55
CA ARG A 143 -1.66 9.50 -12.37
C ARG A 143 -2.41 10.70 -12.93
N GLU A 144 -3.64 10.51 -13.43
CA GLU A 144 -4.49 11.61 -13.91
C GLU A 144 -4.75 12.64 -12.81
N ALA A 145 -5.06 12.20 -11.58
CA ALA A 145 -5.27 13.10 -10.45
C ALA A 145 -3.97 13.87 -10.09
N CYS A 146 -2.83 13.18 -10.08
CA CYS A 146 -1.52 13.81 -9.85
C CYS A 146 -1.17 14.82 -10.94
N ASP A 147 -1.38 14.50 -12.23
CA ASP A 147 -1.11 15.40 -13.34
C ASP A 147 -1.98 16.65 -13.28
N ALA A 148 -3.25 16.53 -12.89
CA ALA A 148 -4.13 17.66 -12.67
C ALA A 148 -3.66 18.56 -11.51
N ALA A 149 -3.18 17.96 -10.42
CA ALA A 149 -2.63 18.69 -9.28
C ALA A 149 -1.31 19.40 -9.66
N GLU A 150 -0.42 18.73 -10.39
CA GLU A 150 0.83 19.31 -10.89
C GLU A 150 0.58 20.46 -11.87
N ALA A 151 -0.46 20.36 -12.72
CA ALA A 151 -0.84 21.45 -13.62
C ALA A 151 -1.29 22.71 -12.86
N SER A 152 -1.88 22.54 -11.69
CA SER A 152 -2.32 23.63 -10.81
C SER A 152 -1.19 24.19 -9.95
N ASP A 153 -0.17 23.42 -9.63
CA ASP A 153 1.02 23.79 -8.85
C ASP A 153 2.28 23.13 -9.45
N PRO A 154 2.83 23.70 -10.56
CA PRO A 154 3.94 23.11 -11.29
C PRO A 154 5.26 23.02 -10.51
N GLY A 155 5.37 23.76 -9.39
CA GLY A 155 6.53 23.73 -8.52
C GLY A 155 6.56 22.54 -7.56
N ARG A 156 5.47 21.74 -7.49
CA ARG A 156 5.31 20.66 -6.53
C ARG A 156 4.95 19.35 -7.23
N PRO A 157 5.94 18.48 -7.50
CA PRO A 157 5.67 17.20 -8.13
C PRO A 157 4.82 16.30 -7.23
N ARG A 158 3.94 15.49 -7.84
CA ARG A 158 3.09 14.49 -7.18
C ARG A 158 3.41 13.11 -7.71
N PHE A 159 3.42 12.11 -6.86
CA PHE A 159 3.86 10.77 -7.21
C PHE A 159 2.77 9.74 -6.99
N VAL A 160 2.73 8.74 -7.86
CA VAL A 160 1.81 7.60 -7.76
C VAL A 160 2.55 6.42 -7.15
N ILE A 161 2.04 5.94 -6.02
CA ILE A 161 2.48 4.70 -5.38
C ILE A 161 1.60 3.56 -5.89
N GLY A 162 2.18 2.63 -6.64
CA GLY A 162 1.54 1.37 -7.01
C GLY A 162 1.55 0.41 -5.83
N VAL A 163 0.39 0.19 -5.22
CA VAL A 163 0.23 -0.57 -3.98
C VAL A 163 0.10 -2.06 -4.24
N LEU A 164 0.88 -2.83 -3.49
CA LEU A 164 0.85 -4.29 -3.39
C LEU A 164 0.55 -4.65 -1.92
N GLY A 165 -0.72 -4.84 -1.62
CA GLY A 165 -1.16 -5.21 -0.27
C GLY A 165 -0.90 -6.69 0.05
N PRO A 166 -1.15 -7.11 1.29
CA PRO A 166 -1.04 -8.52 1.69
C PRO A 166 -2.15 -9.34 1.04
N THR A 167 -1.89 -10.64 0.89
CA THR A 167 -2.90 -11.59 0.41
C THR A 167 -3.70 -12.20 1.59
N SER A 168 -4.90 -12.71 1.30
CA SER A 168 -5.73 -13.45 2.27
C SER A 168 -5.08 -14.77 2.73
N ARG A 169 -3.95 -15.16 2.14
CA ARG A 169 -3.20 -16.40 2.46
C ARG A 169 -1.76 -16.09 2.80
N THR A 170 -1.21 -16.83 3.78
CA THR A 170 0.17 -16.67 4.24
C THR A 170 1.01 -17.89 3.92
N ALA A 171 2.29 -17.67 3.55
CA ALA A 171 3.23 -18.75 3.27
C ALA A 171 4.01 -19.21 4.52
N SER A 172 4.05 -18.39 5.59
CA SER A 172 4.76 -18.74 6.83
C SER A 172 3.90 -19.50 7.83
N LEU A 173 2.59 -19.26 7.86
CA LEU A 173 1.69 -19.77 8.88
C LEU A 173 0.72 -20.81 8.32
N SER A 174 0.42 -21.81 9.14
CA SER A 174 -0.65 -22.76 8.82
C SER A 174 -2.01 -22.15 9.22
N PRO A 175 -3.03 -22.18 8.32
CA PRO A 175 -4.40 -21.85 8.69
C PRO A 175 -5.08 -22.96 9.48
N ASP A 176 -4.45 -24.14 9.60
CA ASP A 176 -4.97 -25.31 10.29
C ASP A 176 -4.06 -25.68 11.49
N VAL A 177 -4.55 -25.44 12.70
CA VAL A 177 -3.81 -25.71 13.94
C VAL A 177 -3.46 -27.19 14.12
N ASN A 178 -4.24 -28.11 13.52
CA ASN A 178 -3.98 -29.56 13.58
C ASN A 178 -2.94 -30.04 12.56
N ARG A 179 -2.62 -29.18 11.59
CA ARG A 179 -1.61 -29.46 10.54
C ARG A 179 -0.60 -28.32 10.44
N PRO A 180 0.30 -28.16 11.42
CA PRO A 180 1.20 -26.99 11.51
C PRO A 180 2.16 -26.87 10.32
N GLY A 181 2.44 -27.96 9.60
CA GLY A 181 3.23 -27.95 8.37
C GLY A 181 2.47 -27.56 7.10
N PHE A 182 1.12 -27.47 7.16
CA PHE A 182 0.32 -27.13 5.98
C PHE A 182 0.47 -25.62 5.63
N ARG A 183 0.50 -25.32 4.35
CA ARG A 183 0.45 -23.94 3.82
C ARG A 183 -0.65 -23.85 2.78
N ALA A 184 -1.48 -22.80 2.87
CA ALA A 184 -2.58 -22.59 1.92
C ALA A 184 -2.09 -22.01 0.58
N ILE A 185 -0.85 -21.55 0.53
CA ILE A 185 -0.24 -20.99 -0.67
C ILE A 185 1.27 -21.23 -0.67
N SER A 186 1.87 -21.43 -1.85
CA SER A 186 3.32 -21.53 -2.00
C SER A 186 3.95 -20.18 -2.33
N PHE A 187 5.28 -20.08 -2.18
CA PHE A 187 6.05 -18.92 -2.59
C PHE A 187 5.86 -18.58 -4.07
N ASP A 188 5.92 -19.61 -4.95
CA ASP A 188 5.77 -19.40 -6.39
C ASP A 188 4.38 -18.90 -6.77
N GLN A 189 3.33 -19.42 -6.12
CA GLN A 189 1.96 -18.92 -6.34
C GLN A 189 1.81 -17.46 -5.91
N LEU A 190 2.42 -17.06 -4.81
CA LEU A 190 2.43 -15.66 -4.37
C LEU A 190 3.22 -14.78 -5.34
N ARG A 191 4.41 -15.21 -5.75
CA ARG A 191 5.24 -14.52 -6.74
C ARG A 191 4.44 -14.27 -8.03
N ASP A 192 3.79 -15.29 -8.57
CA ASP A 192 3.03 -15.18 -9.81
C ASP A 192 1.85 -14.22 -9.67
N ALA A 193 1.12 -14.27 -8.54
CA ALA A 193 0.01 -13.37 -8.25
C ALA A 193 0.46 -11.91 -8.14
N TYR A 194 1.58 -11.65 -7.45
CA TYR A 194 2.15 -10.31 -7.35
C TYR A 194 2.71 -9.83 -8.69
N ARG A 195 3.31 -10.72 -9.48
CA ARG A 195 3.88 -10.36 -10.78
C ARG A 195 2.84 -9.77 -11.72
N GLU A 196 1.66 -10.37 -11.81
CA GLU A 196 0.56 -9.88 -12.64
C GLU A 196 0.10 -8.47 -12.20
N ALA A 197 -0.03 -8.25 -10.89
CA ALA A 197 -0.39 -6.95 -10.33
C ALA A 197 0.68 -5.88 -10.64
N ILE A 198 1.96 -6.21 -10.43
CA ILE A 198 3.10 -5.33 -10.69
C ILE A 198 3.14 -4.89 -12.15
N ASP A 199 2.95 -5.81 -13.09
CA ASP A 199 2.94 -5.49 -14.51
C ASP A 199 1.84 -4.48 -14.85
N GLY A 200 0.63 -4.63 -14.27
CA GLY A 200 -0.47 -3.68 -14.40
C GLY A 200 -0.13 -2.30 -13.84
N LEU A 201 0.40 -2.24 -12.61
CA LEU A 201 0.78 -0.97 -11.96
C LEU A 201 1.83 -0.19 -12.75
N ILE A 202 2.87 -0.88 -13.24
CA ILE A 202 3.92 -0.25 -14.05
C ILE A 202 3.35 0.28 -15.37
N ASP A 203 2.47 -0.49 -16.02
CA ASP A 203 1.86 -0.09 -17.30
C ASP A 203 0.83 1.04 -17.13
N GLY A 204 0.21 1.14 -15.97
CA GLY A 204 -0.71 2.22 -15.61
C GLY A 204 -0.02 3.54 -15.22
N GLY A 205 1.30 3.54 -15.02
CA GLY A 205 2.08 4.76 -14.78
C GLY A 205 2.42 5.03 -13.31
N ALA A 206 2.55 4.00 -12.48
CA ALA A 206 3.12 4.14 -11.15
C ALA A 206 4.54 4.70 -11.20
N ASP A 207 4.87 5.62 -10.28
CA ASP A 207 6.22 6.18 -10.11
C ASP A 207 7.05 5.33 -9.15
N VAL A 208 6.39 4.71 -8.16
CA VAL A 208 6.96 3.91 -7.07
C VAL A 208 6.11 2.68 -6.90
N LEU A 209 6.68 1.55 -6.52
CA LEU A 209 5.93 0.39 -6.04
C LEU A 209 6.05 0.29 -4.52
N MET A 210 4.97 -0.07 -3.83
CA MET A 210 5.00 -0.27 -2.39
C MET A 210 4.41 -1.63 -2.02
N VAL A 211 5.22 -2.45 -1.32
CA VAL A 211 4.73 -3.65 -0.63
C VAL A 211 4.35 -3.22 0.78
N GLU A 212 3.04 -3.14 1.04
CA GLU A 212 2.54 -2.55 2.28
C GLU A 212 1.79 -3.53 3.19
N THR A 213 1.59 -3.08 4.44
CA THR A 213 0.86 -3.82 5.48
C THR A 213 1.41 -5.23 5.66
N VAL A 214 2.73 -5.33 5.58
CA VAL A 214 3.42 -6.63 5.65
C VAL A 214 3.34 -7.18 7.07
N PHE A 215 2.57 -8.23 7.24
CA PHE A 215 2.51 -9.00 8.49
C PHE A 215 3.20 -10.38 8.37
N ASP A 216 3.52 -10.83 7.16
CA ASP A 216 4.28 -12.05 6.86
C ASP A 216 5.47 -11.71 5.96
N THR A 217 6.70 -11.81 6.48
CA THR A 217 7.90 -11.46 5.73
C THR A 217 8.21 -12.41 4.59
N LEU A 218 7.70 -13.65 4.59
CA LEU A 218 7.85 -14.57 3.46
C LEU A 218 6.96 -14.15 2.30
N ASN A 219 5.71 -13.69 2.57
CA ASN A 219 4.86 -13.09 1.56
C ASN A 219 5.51 -11.85 0.95
N ALA A 220 6.08 -10.96 1.79
CA ALA A 220 6.81 -9.79 1.30
C ALA A 220 8.01 -10.16 0.42
N LYS A 221 8.75 -11.21 0.76
CA LYS A 221 9.85 -11.70 -0.07
C LYS A 221 9.37 -12.20 -1.43
N ALA A 222 8.21 -12.87 -1.49
CA ALA A 222 7.62 -13.29 -2.76
C ALA A 222 7.23 -12.08 -3.64
N ALA A 223 6.61 -11.04 -3.02
CA ALA A 223 6.29 -9.80 -3.72
C ALA A 223 7.54 -9.08 -4.23
N LEU A 224 8.58 -8.91 -3.38
CA LEU A 224 9.83 -8.27 -3.75
C LEU A 224 10.59 -9.06 -4.83
N PHE A 225 10.53 -10.39 -4.80
CA PHE A 225 11.10 -11.24 -5.85
C PHE A 225 10.38 -11.01 -7.18
N ALA A 226 9.04 -10.96 -7.17
CA ALA A 226 8.24 -10.65 -8.35
C ALA A 226 8.53 -9.24 -8.91
N VAL A 227 8.79 -8.25 -8.04
CA VAL A 227 9.21 -6.90 -8.45
C VAL A 227 10.52 -6.96 -9.22
N GLU A 228 11.50 -7.69 -8.73
CA GLU A 228 12.79 -7.82 -9.41
C GLU A 228 12.66 -8.54 -10.77
N GLU A 229 11.89 -9.63 -10.85
CA GLU A 229 11.61 -10.30 -12.12
C GLU A 229 10.91 -9.38 -13.12
N ALA A 230 9.98 -8.50 -12.64
CA ALA A 230 9.32 -7.52 -13.49
C ALA A 230 10.32 -6.49 -14.04
N PHE A 231 11.23 -6.01 -13.19
CA PHE A 231 12.26 -5.05 -13.60
C PHE A 231 13.25 -5.66 -14.59
N GLU A 232 13.71 -6.89 -14.34
CA GLU A 232 14.59 -7.61 -15.26
C GLU A 232 13.92 -7.81 -16.64
N ALA A 233 12.67 -8.26 -16.66
CA ALA A 233 11.92 -8.46 -17.90
C ALA A 233 11.70 -7.17 -18.70
N ARG A 234 11.59 -6.03 -18.01
CA ARG A 234 11.37 -4.71 -18.64
C ARG A 234 12.67 -3.95 -18.94
N GLY A 235 13.80 -4.42 -18.42
CA GLY A 235 15.08 -3.73 -18.56
C GLY A 235 15.14 -2.37 -17.87
N ALA A 236 14.23 -2.08 -16.96
CA ALA A 236 14.14 -0.82 -16.22
C ALA A 236 13.45 -1.03 -14.86
N ARG A 237 13.75 -0.17 -13.90
CA ARG A 237 13.23 -0.28 -12.52
C ARG A 237 12.51 0.98 -12.05
N LEU A 238 11.71 0.84 -11.01
CA LEU A 238 11.12 1.91 -10.21
C LEU A 238 11.70 1.87 -8.78
N PRO A 239 11.64 2.97 -8.01
CA PRO A 239 11.85 2.93 -6.57
C PRO A 239 10.84 1.98 -5.91
N VAL A 240 11.26 1.32 -4.83
CA VAL A 240 10.42 0.39 -4.08
C VAL A 240 10.34 0.84 -2.64
N MET A 241 9.15 0.94 -2.09
CA MET A 241 8.87 1.18 -0.68
C MET A 241 8.39 -0.12 -0.03
N VAL A 242 8.66 -0.27 1.26
CA VAL A 242 8.17 -1.40 2.06
C VAL A 242 7.59 -0.88 3.35
N SER A 243 6.38 -1.32 3.70
CA SER A 243 5.74 -0.95 4.96
C SER A 243 5.19 -2.18 5.68
N GLY A 244 5.60 -2.35 6.93
CA GLY A 244 5.17 -3.45 7.78
C GLY A 244 4.02 -3.06 8.70
N THR A 245 3.38 -4.06 9.28
CA THR A 245 2.38 -3.83 10.32
C THR A 245 2.69 -4.63 11.57
N ILE A 246 2.64 -3.96 12.72
CA ILE A 246 2.79 -4.57 14.05
C ILE A 246 1.41 -5.03 14.48
N THR A 247 1.24 -6.33 14.65
CA THR A 247 -0.09 -6.93 14.81
C THR A 247 -0.54 -7.10 16.27
N ASP A 248 0.37 -6.93 17.22
CA ASP A 248 0.06 -7.12 18.63
C ASP A 248 0.91 -6.27 19.59
N ALA A 249 0.54 -6.27 20.84
CA ALA A 249 1.24 -5.55 21.92
C ALA A 249 2.66 -6.09 22.20
N SER A 250 3.07 -7.23 21.63
CA SER A 250 4.45 -7.73 21.74
C SER A 250 5.43 -6.98 20.82
N GLY A 251 4.90 -6.11 19.95
CA GLY A 251 5.71 -5.32 19.01
C GLY A 251 6.24 -6.13 17.83
N ARG A 252 5.49 -7.16 17.40
CA ARG A 252 5.88 -8.07 16.33
C ARG A 252 4.89 -8.07 15.19
N THR A 253 5.39 -8.40 13.99
CA THR A 253 4.54 -8.82 12.87
C THR A 253 3.91 -10.18 13.18
N LEU A 254 2.87 -10.58 12.43
CA LEU A 254 2.21 -11.88 12.62
C LEU A 254 3.19 -13.05 12.44
N SER A 255 4.17 -12.93 11.54
CA SER A 255 5.22 -13.94 11.36
C SER A 255 6.36 -13.85 12.40
N GLY A 256 6.25 -12.98 13.40
CA GLY A 256 7.06 -12.94 14.61
C GLY A 256 8.25 -11.96 14.62
N GLN A 257 8.44 -11.16 13.57
CA GLN A 257 9.56 -10.22 13.49
C GLN A 257 9.30 -8.97 14.31
N THR A 258 10.28 -8.54 15.11
CA THR A 258 10.36 -7.17 15.64
C THR A 258 10.64 -6.18 14.51
N ALA A 259 10.48 -4.88 14.74
CA ALA A 259 10.79 -3.84 13.74
C ALA A 259 12.21 -3.97 13.17
N GLU A 260 13.20 -4.23 14.04
CA GLU A 260 14.59 -4.48 13.63
C GLU A 260 14.73 -5.75 12.79
N ALA A 261 14.14 -6.88 13.23
CA ALA A 261 14.17 -8.15 12.48
C ALA A 261 13.43 -8.03 11.13
N PHE A 262 12.36 -7.24 11.08
CA PHE A 262 11.65 -6.92 9.85
C PHE A 262 12.58 -6.21 8.85
N TRP A 263 13.29 -5.16 9.28
CA TRP A 263 14.28 -4.48 8.45
C TRP A 263 15.35 -5.45 7.92
N TYR A 264 16.02 -6.18 8.78
CA TYR A 264 17.09 -7.10 8.37
C TYR A 264 16.57 -8.24 7.47
N SER A 265 15.33 -8.65 7.62
CA SER A 265 14.71 -9.65 6.75
C SER A 265 14.53 -9.17 5.32
N LEU A 266 14.34 -7.86 5.09
CA LEU A 266 13.95 -7.29 3.79
C LEU A 266 14.98 -6.32 3.19
N ARG A 267 16.01 -5.88 3.94
CA ARG A 267 17.01 -4.91 3.48
C ARG A 267 17.77 -5.31 2.22
N HIS A 268 17.83 -6.62 1.93
CA HIS A 268 18.48 -7.13 0.73
C HIS A 268 17.81 -6.65 -0.57
N SER A 269 16.54 -6.25 -0.54
CA SER A 269 15.83 -5.65 -1.66
C SER A 269 16.22 -4.18 -1.91
N GLN A 270 16.99 -3.55 -1.00
CA GLN A 270 17.44 -2.17 -1.08
C GLN A 270 16.29 -1.18 -1.35
N PRO A 271 15.26 -1.18 -0.50
CA PRO A 271 14.10 -0.32 -0.72
C PRO A 271 14.48 1.15 -0.58
N LEU A 272 13.77 2.03 -1.31
CA LEU A 272 13.83 3.48 -1.13
C LEU A 272 13.45 3.86 0.30
N SER A 273 12.37 3.27 0.82
CA SER A 273 11.95 3.46 2.21
C SER A 273 11.50 2.16 2.87
N ILE A 274 11.68 2.12 4.18
CA ILE A 274 11.10 1.12 5.08
C ILE A 274 10.25 1.85 6.10
N GLY A 275 9.11 1.27 6.48
CA GLY A 275 8.22 1.92 7.41
C GLY A 275 7.22 0.99 8.08
N LEU A 276 6.26 1.61 8.76
CA LEU A 276 5.17 0.93 9.45
C LEU A 276 3.85 1.62 9.17
N ASN A 277 2.80 0.84 8.98
CA ASN A 277 1.44 1.33 8.80
C ASN A 277 0.42 0.42 9.46
N CYS A 278 -0.80 0.92 9.59
CA CYS A 278 -1.97 0.19 10.01
C CYS A 278 -1.86 -0.45 11.40
N ALA A 279 -2.86 -1.25 11.78
CA ALA A 279 -3.07 -1.97 13.04
C ALA A 279 -3.04 -1.08 14.30
N LEU A 280 -2.07 -0.20 14.45
CA LEU A 280 -1.86 0.65 15.61
C LEU A 280 -2.04 2.13 15.25
N GLY A 281 -2.39 2.94 16.26
CA GLY A 281 -2.34 4.39 16.17
C GLY A 281 -0.90 4.93 16.24
N ALA A 282 -0.75 6.23 15.96
CA ALA A 282 0.57 6.87 15.91
C ALA A 282 1.37 6.68 17.22
N LYS A 283 0.73 6.84 18.37
CA LYS A 283 1.39 6.69 19.69
C LYS A 283 2.04 5.32 19.88
N ASP A 284 1.31 4.27 19.52
CA ASP A 284 1.77 2.90 19.69
C ASP A 284 2.89 2.54 18.71
N LEU A 285 2.88 3.12 17.51
CA LEU A 285 3.94 2.92 16.52
C LEU A 285 5.26 3.64 16.86
N ARG A 286 5.22 4.65 17.74
CA ARG A 286 6.34 5.53 18.06
C ARG A 286 7.65 4.77 18.34
N ALA A 287 7.61 3.80 19.24
CA ALA A 287 8.80 3.05 19.65
C ALA A 287 9.37 2.19 18.50
N HIS A 288 8.52 1.66 17.65
CA HIS A 288 8.92 0.81 16.52
C HIS A 288 9.51 1.63 15.37
N VAL A 289 8.96 2.82 15.12
CA VAL A 289 9.50 3.78 14.14
C VAL A 289 10.87 4.28 14.59
N ASP A 290 11.05 4.56 15.89
CA ASP A 290 12.34 4.94 16.47
C ASP A 290 13.40 3.85 16.27
N VAL A 291 13.05 2.56 16.45
CA VAL A 291 13.96 1.45 16.17
C VAL A 291 14.37 1.45 14.70
N LEU A 292 13.39 1.51 13.76
CA LEU A 292 13.69 1.55 12.33
C LEU A 292 14.57 2.75 11.97
N SER A 293 14.30 3.91 12.56
CA SER A 293 15.05 5.13 12.27
C SER A 293 16.53 5.02 12.63
N ARG A 294 16.88 4.16 13.59
CA ARG A 294 18.28 3.94 14.03
C ARG A 294 19.02 2.88 13.22
N VAL A 295 18.29 1.86 12.73
CA VAL A 295 18.93 0.68 12.10
C VAL A 295 18.87 0.67 10.58
N ALA A 296 17.95 1.44 9.96
CA ALA A 296 17.75 1.38 8.53
C ALA A 296 18.59 2.42 7.77
N ASP A 297 19.31 1.96 6.75
CA ASP A 297 20.01 2.76 5.74
C ASP A 297 19.13 3.11 4.53
N ALA A 298 17.82 3.22 4.77
CA ALA A 298 16.77 3.65 3.84
C ALA A 298 15.97 4.82 4.44
N PHE A 299 15.16 5.51 3.65
CA PHE A 299 14.23 6.50 4.18
C PHE A 299 13.19 5.83 5.10
N ILE A 300 12.65 6.56 6.07
CA ILE A 300 11.64 6.05 7.01
C ILE A 300 10.28 6.64 6.68
N SER A 301 9.26 5.76 6.55
CA SER A 301 7.86 6.12 6.40
C SER A 301 6.99 5.65 7.56
N THR A 302 5.93 6.40 7.87
CA THR A 302 4.87 5.93 8.75
C THR A 302 3.52 6.48 8.32
N HIS A 303 2.50 5.61 8.25
CA HIS A 303 1.10 5.99 7.97
C HIS A 303 0.18 5.18 8.90
N PRO A 304 0.02 5.66 10.16
CA PRO A 304 -0.76 4.97 11.18
C PRO A 304 -2.27 5.11 10.95
N ASN A 305 -3.06 4.31 11.67
CA ASN A 305 -4.49 4.50 11.78
C ASN A 305 -4.83 5.76 12.58
N ALA A 306 -6.04 6.28 12.40
CA ALA A 306 -6.60 7.34 13.26
C ALA A 306 -7.02 6.75 14.63
N GLY A 307 -6.04 6.21 15.37
CA GLY A 307 -6.23 5.46 16.61
C GLY A 307 -6.55 3.98 16.38
N LEU A 308 -7.09 3.34 17.41
CA LEU A 308 -7.58 1.97 17.33
C LEU A 308 -9.07 1.94 16.93
N PRO A 309 -9.54 0.88 16.25
CA PRO A 309 -10.95 0.78 15.93
C PRO A 309 -11.79 0.67 17.20
N ASN A 310 -12.87 1.46 17.27
CA ASN A 310 -13.82 1.44 18.38
C ASN A 310 -14.78 0.23 18.28
N ALA A 311 -15.66 0.06 19.27
CA ALA A 311 -16.61 -1.06 19.33
C ALA A 311 -17.58 -1.13 18.12
N PHE A 312 -17.70 -0.08 17.35
CA PHE A 312 -18.54 0.03 16.14
C PHE A 312 -17.74 -0.07 14.85
N GLY A 313 -16.42 -0.32 14.93
CA GLY A 313 -15.53 -0.40 13.77
C GLY A 313 -15.11 0.96 13.20
N GLY A 314 -15.49 2.07 13.84
CA GLY A 314 -15.03 3.43 13.50
C GLY A 314 -13.69 3.77 14.16
N TYR A 315 -13.16 4.95 13.85
CA TYR A 315 -11.91 5.48 14.38
C TYR A 315 -12.17 6.85 15.01
N ASP A 316 -11.63 7.09 16.19
CA ASP A 316 -12.00 8.23 17.04
C ASP A 316 -10.86 9.27 17.21
N GLU A 317 -9.64 8.98 16.74
CA GLU A 317 -8.54 9.94 16.85
C GLU A 317 -8.78 11.11 15.87
N THR A 318 -8.75 12.34 16.43
CA THR A 318 -9.01 13.52 15.61
C THR A 318 -7.81 13.90 14.73
N PRO A 319 -8.02 14.71 13.66
CA PRO A 319 -6.92 15.25 12.87
C PRO A 319 -5.84 15.95 13.70
N GLU A 320 -6.25 16.71 14.72
CA GLU A 320 -5.36 17.47 15.61
C GLU A 320 -4.54 16.55 16.52
N ASP A 321 -5.14 15.51 17.07
CA ASP A 321 -4.47 14.54 17.95
C ASP A 321 -3.40 13.76 17.17
N MET A 322 -3.78 13.24 16.00
CA MET A 322 -2.88 12.50 15.13
C MET A 322 -1.72 13.38 14.63
N ALA A 323 -2.03 14.59 14.16
CA ALA A 323 -1.05 15.57 13.71
C ALA A 323 -0.09 15.97 14.84
N GLY A 324 -0.60 16.15 16.06
CA GLY A 324 0.22 16.45 17.25
C GLY A 324 1.25 15.35 17.55
N THR A 325 0.83 14.10 17.47
CA THR A 325 1.71 12.94 17.65
C THR A 325 2.76 12.84 16.55
N LEU A 326 2.36 12.99 15.29
CA LEU A 326 3.28 12.90 14.14
C LEU A 326 4.24 14.10 14.03
N ARG A 327 3.85 15.26 14.56
CA ARG A 327 4.76 16.41 14.75
C ARG A 327 5.91 16.03 15.67
N GLU A 328 5.64 15.37 16.79
CA GLU A 328 6.68 14.89 17.72
C GLU A 328 7.65 13.95 17.00
N PHE A 329 7.17 13.04 16.14
CA PHE A 329 8.05 12.17 15.36
C PHE A 329 8.97 12.97 14.42
N ALA A 330 8.41 14.00 13.77
CA ALA A 330 9.16 14.87 12.88
C ALA A 330 10.23 15.68 13.65
N GLU A 331 9.87 16.27 14.80
CA GLU A 331 10.77 17.01 15.68
C GLU A 331 11.87 16.12 16.28
N ALA A 332 11.56 14.86 16.55
CA ALA A 332 12.52 13.86 16.96
C ALA A 332 13.45 13.36 15.83
N GLY A 333 13.24 13.82 14.58
CA GLY A 333 14.05 13.45 13.42
C GLY A 333 13.88 11.98 12.98
N LEU A 334 12.67 11.43 13.11
CA LEU A 334 12.42 10.02 12.83
C LEU A 334 11.96 9.75 11.39
N LEU A 335 11.45 10.78 10.67
CA LEU A 335 10.65 10.60 9.46
C LEU A 335 11.27 11.22 8.21
N ASN A 336 10.99 10.57 7.07
CA ASN A 336 11.15 11.14 5.73
C ASN A 336 9.80 11.19 4.98
N LEU A 337 8.90 10.25 5.27
CA LEU A 337 7.54 10.21 4.73
C LEU A 337 6.54 9.97 5.87
N VAL A 338 5.37 10.60 5.76
CA VAL A 338 4.30 10.47 6.73
C VAL A 338 2.95 10.52 6.02
N GLY A 339 1.97 9.78 6.51
CA GLY A 339 0.61 9.76 5.97
C GLY A 339 -0.37 9.18 6.95
N GLY A 340 -1.47 8.65 6.45
CA GLY A 340 -2.50 8.02 7.25
C GLY A 340 -2.99 6.70 6.66
N CYS A 341 -3.45 5.79 7.51
CA CYS A 341 -4.10 4.54 7.14
C CYS A 341 -5.56 4.54 7.62
N CYS A 342 -6.10 3.43 8.07
CA CYS A 342 -7.52 3.30 8.41
C CYS A 342 -8.05 4.43 9.30
N GLY A 343 -9.25 4.92 8.99
CA GLY A 343 -9.92 6.02 9.70
C GLY A 343 -9.49 7.42 9.28
N THR A 344 -8.37 7.57 8.54
CA THR A 344 -7.90 8.89 8.13
C THR A 344 -8.68 9.44 6.93
N THR A 345 -8.77 10.76 6.85
CA THR A 345 -9.54 11.53 5.89
C THR A 345 -8.71 12.69 5.35
N PRO A 346 -9.16 13.43 4.34
CA PRO A 346 -8.46 14.62 3.87
C PRO A 346 -8.16 15.63 4.96
N GLU A 347 -9.02 15.77 5.98
CA GLU A 347 -8.78 16.64 7.11
C GLU A 347 -7.59 16.19 7.97
N HIS A 348 -7.44 14.88 8.17
CA HIS A 348 -6.26 14.30 8.83
C HIS A 348 -4.99 14.59 8.04
N ILE A 349 -5.01 14.37 6.73
CA ILE A 349 -3.85 14.60 5.87
C ILE A 349 -3.47 16.08 5.83
N ALA A 350 -4.45 16.99 5.80
CA ALA A 350 -4.19 18.42 5.86
C ALA A 350 -3.52 18.83 7.20
N ALA A 351 -4.00 18.30 8.32
CA ALA A 351 -3.43 18.56 9.63
C ALA A 351 -2.00 17.99 9.76
N ILE A 352 -1.76 16.78 9.22
CA ILE A 352 -0.43 16.17 9.18
C ILE A 352 0.53 16.99 8.31
N ALA A 353 0.10 17.38 7.10
CA ALA A 353 0.91 18.18 6.18
C ALA A 353 1.35 19.52 6.83
N GLU A 354 0.44 20.16 7.56
CA GLU A 354 0.76 21.38 8.32
C GLU A 354 1.70 21.10 9.49
N ALA A 355 1.49 19.99 10.20
CA ALA A 355 2.28 19.61 11.38
C ALA A 355 3.75 19.33 11.05
N VAL A 356 4.05 18.78 9.87
CA VAL A 356 5.42 18.46 9.45
C VAL A 356 6.05 19.55 8.57
N ARG A 357 5.31 20.61 8.25
CA ARG A 357 5.80 21.71 7.43
C ARG A 357 7.04 22.37 8.04
N GLY A 358 8.14 22.40 7.29
CA GLY A 358 9.39 23.00 7.72
C GLY A 358 10.19 22.15 8.71
N ALA A 359 9.70 20.97 9.09
CA ALA A 359 10.50 20.03 9.85
C ALA A 359 11.64 19.45 8.99
N THR A 360 12.80 19.25 9.61
CA THR A 360 13.96 18.68 8.92
C THR A 360 13.76 17.16 8.74
N PRO A 361 13.89 16.63 7.51
CA PRO A 361 13.81 15.19 7.30
C PRO A 361 14.91 14.45 8.04
N ARG A 362 14.61 13.20 8.42
CA ARG A 362 15.62 12.30 9.00
C ARG A 362 16.79 12.14 8.02
N LYS A 363 18.01 12.26 8.54
CA LYS A 363 19.22 11.92 7.79
C LYS A 363 19.39 10.41 7.75
N VAL A 364 19.51 9.85 6.56
CA VAL A 364 19.78 8.41 6.38
C VAL A 364 21.18 8.12 6.93
N PRO A 365 21.34 7.21 7.89
CA PRO A 365 22.67 6.86 8.40
C PRO A 365 23.48 6.16 7.31
N HIS A 366 24.72 6.56 7.16
CA HIS A 366 25.72 5.76 6.44
C HIS A 366 26.21 4.69 7.40
N LEU A 367 25.62 3.49 7.31
CA LEU A 367 26.12 2.35 8.06
C LEU A 367 27.47 1.96 7.44
N GLU A 368 28.57 2.14 8.18
CA GLU A 368 29.86 1.59 7.78
C GLU A 368 29.69 0.08 7.62
N GLU A 369 30.07 -0.46 6.47
CA GLU A 369 30.12 -1.91 6.27
C GLU A 369 31.10 -2.45 7.32
N VAL A 370 30.58 -3.18 8.28
CA VAL A 370 31.41 -3.95 9.21
C VAL A 370 32.11 -5.00 8.35
N ALA A 371 33.42 -4.81 8.18
CA ALA A 371 34.28 -5.66 7.38
C ALA A 371 34.40 -7.07 7.97
#